data_b2caf7cc8d6e28b65bd8d2df60b8e3a6
#
_entry.id   b2caf7cc8d6e28b65bd8d2df60b8e3a6
#
_cell.length_a   1.000
_cell.length_b   1.000
_cell.length_c   1.000
_cell.angle_alpha   90.00
_cell.angle_beta   90.00
_cell.angle_gamma   90.00
#
_symmetry.space_group_name_H-M   'P 1'
#
loop_
_entity.id
_entity.type
_entity.pdbx_description
1 polymer ?
#
loop_
_entity_poly.entity_id
_entity_poly.type
_entity_poly.pdbx_seq_one_letter_code
_entity_poly.pdbx_strand_id
1 'polypeptide(L)'
;MEVDRFVRSPNFTPISGRQVRAIVLHDTEGSLAGSLAHFQRLGTASAHYVIGKSGELVGCVTEEHAAWHAARADRMRPQWLDPRPPGAGFCSEINACTIGVELELLASDPDGAYTEAQLNRLRDLVRDLLRRYRLGQDRVLRHGDFQGDRSDPRGLSVEAVLPQVLPAAPDTTEVSEDEIKEYLQQLGQPVNMETAIMKRAALAYRRGETRGPALCDEYLALAPDGRTVVRQDFSAGIAEYDPATGDVVWAEVVLHPEALRR
;
A
#
# COMPACT_ATOMS: atom_id res chain seq x y z
N MET A 1 -2.87 9.48 4.08
CA MET A 1 -2.32 10.64 3.31
C MET A 1 -3.47 11.57 2.93
N GLU A 2 -3.27 12.88 2.97
CA GLU A 2 -4.27 13.87 2.56
C GLU A 2 -4.22 14.09 1.04
N VAL A 3 -5.40 14.22 0.42
CA VAL A 3 -5.53 14.61 -0.99
C VAL A 3 -5.47 16.13 -1.13
N ASP A 4 -4.95 16.63 -2.25
CA ASP A 4 -4.88 18.07 -2.51
C ASP A 4 -6.29 18.65 -2.77
N ARG A 5 -7.17 17.85 -3.36
CA ARG A 5 -8.61 18.15 -3.49
C ARG A 5 -9.43 16.88 -3.71
N PHE A 6 -10.75 17.00 -3.56
CA PHE A 6 -11.68 15.91 -3.83
C PHE A 6 -12.69 16.30 -4.91
N VAL A 7 -12.74 15.50 -5.98
CA VAL A 7 -13.67 15.67 -7.12
C VAL A 7 -14.56 14.44 -7.19
N ARG A 8 -15.71 14.50 -6.52
CA ARG A 8 -16.58 13.33 -6.32
C ARG A 8 -17.07 12.73 -7.64
N SER A 9 -16.87 11.42 -7.78
CA SER A 9 -17.51 10.60 -8.82
C SER A 9 -18.80 9.98 -8.28
N PRO A 10 -19.89 9.92 -9.07
CA PRO A 10 -21.08 9.16 -8.72
C PRO A 10 -20.95 7.65 -9.01
N ASN A 11 -19.87 7.22 -9.65
CA ASN A 11 -19.67 5.89 -10.19
C ASN A 11 -18.93 5.00 -9.19
N PHE A 12 -19.65 4.48 -8.20
CA PHE A 12 -19.11 3.57 -7.21
C PHE A 12 -20.18 2.61 -6.70
N THR A 13 -19.76 1.52 -6.11
CA THR A 13 -20.63 0.56 -5.44
C THR A 13 -20.40 0.66 -3.93
N PRO A 14 -21.43 1.02 -3.13
CA PRO A 14 -21.34 0.97 -1.67
C PRO A 14 -21.13 -0.47 -1.18
N ILE A 15 -20.16 -0.69 -0.32
CA ILE A 15 -19.88 -2.00 0.27
C ILE A 15 -19.70 -1.86 1.78
N SER A 16 -20.61 -2.46 2.53
CA SER A 16 -20.47 -2.49 3.99
C SER A 16 -19.36 -3.45 4.41
N GLY A 17 -18.48 -2.98 5.30
CA GLY A 17 -17.35 -3.79 5.78
C GLY A 17 -16.32 -4.12 4.70
N ARG A 18 -16.14 -3.23 3.70
CA ARG A 18 -15.17 -3.39 2.63
C ARG A 18 -13.76 -3.66 3.18
N GLN A 19 -13.09 -4.66 2.60
CA GLN A 19 -11.71 -4.98 2.92
C GLN A 19 -10.84 -4.78 1.68
N VAL A 20 -9.89 -3.88 1.76
CA VAL A 20 -8.91 -3.68 0.70
C VAL A 20 -7.88 -4.81 0.72
N ARG A 21 -7.61 -5.41 -0.42
CA ARG A 21 -6.69 -6.54 -0.61
C ARG A 21 -5.54 -6.24 -1.56
N ALA A 22 -5.68 -5.21 -2.40
CA ALA A 22 -4.63 -4.79 -3.33
C ALA A 22 -4.84 -3.35 -3.79
N ILE A 23 -3.81 -2.81 -4.42
CA ILE A 23 -3.77 -1.53 -5.11
C ILE A 23 -3.61 -1.84 -6.60
N VAL A 24 -4.42 -1.23 -7.45
CA VAL A 24 -4.33 -1.38 -8.90
C VAL A 24 -3.94 -0.05 -9.51
N LEU A 25 -2.86 -0.08 -10.28
CA LEU A 25 -2.32 1.08 -10.98
C LEU A 25 -2.83 1.11 -12.42
N HIS A 26 -3.20 2.30 -12.87
CA HIS A 26 -3.72 2.60 -14.19
C HIS A 26 -3.03 3.83 -14.79
N ASP A 27 -3.18 4.04 -16.09
CA ASP A 27 -3.00 5.36 -16.72
C ASP A 27 -4.30 5.82 -17.39
N THR A 28 -4.50 7.14 -17.41
CA THR A 28 -5.77 7.74 -17.81
C THR A 28 -6.03 7.75 -19.32
N GLU A 29 -5.02 7.50 -20.15
CA GLU A 29 -5.04 7.75 -21.61
C GLU A 29 -5.53 9.17 -21.98
N GLY A 30 -5.51 10.10 -21.02
CA GLY A 30 -6.04 11.45 -21.16
C GLY A 30 -5.45 12.43 -20.15
N SER A 31 -5.86 13.70 -20.23
CA SER A 31 -5.45 14.71 -19.26
C SER A 31 -6.17 14.53 -17.93
N LEU A 32 -5.57 15.02 -16.84
CA LEU A 32 -6.19 15.05 -15.50
C LEU A 32 -7.60 15.64 -15.56
N ALA A 33 -7.75 16.82 -16.17
CA ALA A 33 -9.05 17.50 -16.28
C ALA A 33 -10.08 16.68 -17.07
N GLY A 34 -9.65 16.06 -18.19
CA GLY A 34 -10.52 15.20 -19.00
C GLY A 34 -10.97 13.95 -18.25
N SER A 35 -10.07 13.31 -17.53
CA SER A 35 -10.36 12.11 -16.72
C SER A 35 -11.31 12.42 -15.57
N LEU A 36 -11.10 13.52 -14.87
CA LEU A 36 -12.00 13.96 -13.79
C LEU A 36 -13.41 14.28 -14.34
N ALA A 37 -13.50 14.98 -15.48
CA ALA A 37 -14.77 15.25 -16.14
C ALA A 37 -15.46 13.95 -16.61
N HIS A 38 -14.69 12.95 -17.06
CA HIS A 38 -15.22 11.63 -17.41
C HIS A 38 -15.78 10.92 -16.18
N PHE A 39 -15.04 10.88 -15.07
CA PHE A 39 -15.46 10.22 -13.83
C PHE A 39 -16.67 10.85 -13.16
N GLN A 40 -16.97 12.13 -13.43
CA GLN A 40 -18.17 12.81 -12.95
C GLN A 40 -19.44 12.48 -13.74
N ARG A 41 -19.32 11.91 -14.95
CA ARG A 41 -20.49 11.49 -15.72
C ARG A 41 -21.05 10.17 -15.19
N LEU A 42 -22.34 10.12 -14.92
CA LEU A 42 -23.00 8.92 -14.43
C LEU A 42 -22.89 7.76 -15.45
N GLY A 43 -22.55 6.58 -14.96
CA GLY A 43 -22.45 5.36 -15.78
C GLY A 43 -21.11 5.20 -16.50
N THR A 44 -20.08 5.98 -16.15
CA THR A 44 -18.72 5.83 -16.66
C THR A 44 -17.80 5.15 -15.65
N ALA A 45 -16.52 4.98 -16.00
CA ALA A 45 -15.50 4.53 -15.04
C ALA A 45 -15.27 5.54 -13.91
N SER A 46 -14.55 5.11 -12.88
CA SER A 46 -14.04 5.94 -11.78
C SER A 46 -12.79 5.33 -11.19
N ALA A 47 -12.08 6.09 -10.37
CA ALA A 47 -10.97 5.60 -9.55
C ALA A 47 -11.10 6.17 -8.13
N HIS A 48 -10.30 5.66 -7.18
CA HIS A 48 -10.22 6.27 -5.86
C HIS A 48 -9.36 7.53 -5.92
N TYR A 49 -8.26 7.45 -6.67
CA TYR A 49 -7.26 8.51 -6.79
C TYR A 49 -6.85 8.74 -8.23
N VAL A 50 -6.55 9.99 -8.55
CA VAL A 50 -5.89 10.39 -9.81
C VAL A 50 -4.70 11.26 -9.47
N ILE A 51 -3.55 10.98 -10.07
CA ILE A 51 -2.32 11.77 -9.90
C ILE A 51 -2.01 12.48 -11.21
N GLY A 52 -2.04 13.81 -11.18
CA GLY A 52 -1.68 14.67 -12.32
C GLY A 52 -0.18 14.74 -12.55
N LYS A 53 0.24 15.20 -13.74
CA LYS A 53 1.66 15.38 -14.10
C LYS A 53 2.42 16.30 -13.16
N SER A 54 1.74 17.22 -12.47
CA SER A 54 2.33 18.09 -11.44
C SER A 54 2.60 17.37 -10.10
N GLY A 55 2.13 16.13 -9.92
CA GLY A 55 2.09 15.44 -8.65
C GLY A 55 0.85 15.77 -7.82
N GLU A 56 -0.12 16.53 -8.36
CA GLU A 56 -1.41 16.78 -7.71
C GLU A 56 -2.15 15.45 -7.48
N LEU A 57 -2.56 15.19 -6.23
CA LEU A 57 -3.35 14.02 -5.86
C LEU A 57 -4.82 14.39 -5.69
N VAL A 58 -5.68 13.85 -6.53
CA VAL A 58 -7.12 14.09 -6.49
C VAL A 58 -7.84 12.84 -6.02
N GLY A 59 -8.67 12.95 -4.96
CA GLY A 59 -9.60 11.91 -4.56
C GLY A 59 -10.89 11.99 -5.39
N CYS A 60 -11.44 10.84 -5.80
CA CYS A 60 -12.68 10.79 -6.58
C CYS A 60 -13.76 9.89 -5.95
N VAL A 61 -13.38 8.77 -5.38
CA VAL A 61 -14.24 7.86 -4.62
C VAL A 61 -13.58 7.60 -3.28
N THR A 62 -14.34 7.63 -2.19
CA THR A 62 -13.79 7.32 -0.87
C THR A 62 -13.48 5.83 -0.74
N GLU A 63 -12.49 5.50 0.06
CA GLU A 63 -11.97 4.12 0.16
C GLU A 63 -12.97 3.13 0.77
N GLU A 64 -14.04 3.60 1.42
CA GLU A 64 -15.13 2.74 1.92
C GLU A 64 -16.01 2.16 0.81
N HIS A 65 -15.91 2.71 -0.40
CA HIS A 65 -16.71 2.29 -1.56
C HIS A 65 -15.82 1.66 -2.63
N ALA A 66 -16.41 0.85 -3.50
CA ALA A 66 -15.71 0.30 -4.66
C ALA A 66 -15.80 1.25 -5.85
N ALA A 67 -14.70 1.89 -6.23
CA ALA A 67 -14.63 2.61 -7.50
C ALA A 67 -14.69 1.64 -8.68
N TRP A 68 -15.18 2.10 -9.83
CA TRP A 68 -15.32 1.27 -11.04
C TRP A 68 -14.11 1.44 -11.97
N HIS A 69 -12.96 0.86 -11.57
CA HIS A 69 -11.70 1.03 -12.29
C HIS A 69 -11.21 -0.23 -13.02
N ALA A 70 -11.72 -1.41 -12.68
CA ALA A 70 -11.32 -2.67 -13.30
C ALA A 70 -12.54 -3.58 -13.51
N ALA A 71 -12.72 -4.07 -14.73
CA ALA A 71 -13.92 -4.84 -15.09
C ALA A 71 -13.81 -6.32 -14.72
N ARG A 72 -12.65 -6.95 -14.95
CA ARG A 72 -12.47 -8.39 -14.85
C ARG A 72 -11.02 -8.79 -14.62
N ALA A 73 -10.80 -10.05 -14.24
CA ALA A 73 -9.48 -10.68 -14.13
C ALA A 73 -9.49 -11.94 -15.00
N ASP A 74 -9.30 -11.79 -16.30
CA ASP A 74 -9.41 -12.85 -17.31
C ASP A 74 -8.03 -13.35 -17.82
N ARG A 75 -6.96 -12.59 -17.62
CA ARG A 75 -5.58 -13.01 -17.92
C ARG A 75 -4.95 -13.76 -16.76
N MET A 76 -5.04 -13.20 -15.57
CA MET A 76 -4.54 -13.80 -14.33
C MET A 76 -5.51 -13.48 -13.20
N ARG A 77 -6.02 -14.52 -12.53
CA ARG A 77 -6.84 -14.33 -11.35
C ARG A 77 -5.93 -14.29 -10.12
N PRO A 78 -5.82 -13.17 -9.41
CA PRO A 78 -5.02 -13.10 -8.19
C PRO A 78 -5.50 -14.13 -7.14
N GLN A 79 -4.56 -14.77 -6.45
CA GLN A 79 -4.88 -15.80 -5.45
C GLN A 79 -5.72 -15.29 -4.28
N TRP A 80 -5.60 -14.00 -3.95
CA TRP A 80 -6.38 -13.34 -2.90
C TRP A 80 -7.81 -12.97 -3.34
N LEU A 81 -8.13 -13.06 -4.63
CA LEU A 81 -9.48 -12.84 -5.14
C LEU A 81 -10.33 -14.08 -4.86
N ASP A 82 -11.49 -13.89 -4.27
CA ASP A 82 -12.42 -14.99 -3.94
C ASP A 82 -12.74 -15.81 -5.21
N PRO A 83 -12.54 -17.13 -5.20
CA PRO A 83 -12.79 -17.97 -6.36
C PRO A 83 -14.28 -18.10 -6.72
N ARG A 84 -15.19 -17.69 -5.83
CA ARG A 84 -16.62 -17.74 -6.08
C ARG A 84 -17.04 -16.75 -7.18
N PRO A 85 -18.17 -16.97 -7.84
CA PRO A 85 -18.66 -16.06 -8.88
C PRO A 85 -18.94 -14.65 -8.31
N PRO A 86 -18.94 -13.61 -9.16
CA PRO A 86 -19.27 -12.25 -8.77
C PRO A 86 -20.57 -12.18 -7.97
N GLY A 87 -20.59 -11.38 -6.89
CA GLY A 87 -21.71 -11.25 -5.98
C GLY A 87 -21.88 -12.37 -4.95
N ALA A 88 -21.12 -13.46 -5.05
CA ALA A 88 -21.22 -14.59 -4.12
C ALA A 88 -20.49 -14.38 -2.79
N GLY A 89 -19.77 -13.28 -2.63
CA GLY A 89 -19.03 -12.99 -1.41
C GLY A 89 -18.08 -11.82 -1.55
N PHE A 90 -17.38 -11.56 -0.46
CA PHE A 90 -16.42 -10.50 -0.35
C PHE A 90 -15.21 -10.77 -1.27
N CYS A 91 -14.75 -9.76 -2.01
CA CYS A 91 -13.66 -9.91 -2.98
C CYS A 91 -13.92 -10.89 -4.14
N SER A 92 -15.17 -11.17 -4.50
CA SER A 92 -15.50 -11.91 -5.73
C SER A 92 -15.22 -11.08 -6.99
N GLU A 93 -15.13 -9.76 -6.87
CA GLU A 93 -14.84 -8.81 -7.94
C GLU A 93 -13.65 -7.93 -7.58
N ILE A 94 -12.83 -7.56 -8.57
CA ILE A 94 -11.63 -6.73 -8.39
C ILE A 94 -11.98 -5.41 -7.70
N ASN A 95 -12.95 -4.67 -8.21
CA ASN A 95 -13.34 -3.36 -7.66
C ASN A 95 -13.77 -3.44 -6.19
N ALA A 96 -14.38 -4.55 -5.78
CA ALA A 96 -14.88 -4.71 -4.42
C ALA A 96 -13.78 -4.66 -3.35
N CYS A 97 -12.55 -5.04 -3.70
CA CYS A 97 -11.47 -5.20 -2.75
C CYS A 97 -10.13 -4.56 -3.17
N THR A 98 -10.16 -3.61 -4.11
CA THR A 98 -8.95 -2.93 -4.55
C THR A 98 -9.10 -1.40 -4.52
N ILE A 99 -7.99 -0.72 -4.32
CA ILE A 99 -7.88 0.73 -4.53
C ILE A 99 -7.36 0.97 -5.93
N GLY A 100 -8.13 1.65 -6.78
CA GLY A 100 -7.69 2.08 -8.11
C GLY A 100 -7.00 3.43 -8.05
N VAL A 101 -5.81 3.52 -8.64
CA VAL A 101 -4.99 4.74 -8.76
C VAL A 101 -4.67 4.99 -10.22
N GLU A 102 -5.08 6.12 -10.72
CA GLU A 102 -4.86 6.59 -12.10
C GLU A 102 -3.70 7.58 -12.16
N LEU A 103 -2.84 7.44 -13.14
CA LEU A 103 -1.79 8.41 -13.44
C LEU A 103 -2.11 9.13 -14.74
N GLU A 104 -2.03 10.45 -14.73
CA GLU A 104 -2.20 11.24 -15.97
C GLU A 104 -1.12 10.86 -16.99
N LEU A 105 -1.56 10.27 -18.10
CA LEU A 105 -0.72 10.00 -19.26
C LEU A 105 -1.62 10.13 -20.51
N LEU A 106 -1.26 11.03 -21.43
CA LEU A 106 -2.05 11.19 -22.64
C LEU A 106 -1.87 9.98 -23.57
N ALA A 107 -2.89 9.66 -24.36
CA ALA A 107 -2.78 8.61 -25.37
C ALA A 107 -1.64 8.87 -26.37
N SER A 108 -1.27 10.14 -26.60
CA SER A 108 -0.15 10.56 -27.45
C SER A 108 1.20 10.58 -26.78
N ASP A 109 1.25 10.43 -25.44
CA ASP A 109 2.51 10.40 -24.73
C ASP A 109 3.23 9.07 -24.96
N PRO A 110 4.57 9.06 -25.00
CA PRO A 110 5.34 7.82 -25.00
C PRO A 110 5.05 6.98 -23.76
N ASP A 111 5.18 5.67 -23.89
CA ASP A 111 5.10 4.76 -22.76
C ASP A 111 6.17 5.12 -21.70
N GLY A 112 5.76 5.18 -20.45
CA GLY A 112 6.65 5.55 -19.35
C GLY A 112 6.91 7.06 -19.20
N ALA A 113 6.24 7.92 -19.94
CA ALA A 113 6.41 9.39 -19.86
C ALA A 113 5.74 10.00 -18.61
N TYR A 114 5.93 9.34 -17.46
CA TYR A 114 5.53 9.87 -16.15
C TYR A 114 6.55 10.88 -15.64
N THR A 115 6.07 11.95 -15.03
CA THR A 115 6.96 12.93 -14.41
C THR A 115 7.49 12.42 -13.07
N GLU A 116 8.64 12.95 -12.64
CA GLU A 116 9.18 12.60 -11.32
C GLU A 116 8.23 13.04 -10.19
N ALA A 117 7.51 14.16 -10.37
CA ALA A 117 6.50 14.61 -9.40
C ALA A 117 5.35 13.59 -9.25
N GLN A 118 4.87 13.01 -10.37
CA GLN A 118 3.86 11.93 -10.32
C GLN A 118 4.40 10.69 -9.62
N LEU A 119 5.61 10.26 -9.99
CA LEU A 119 6.20 9.03 -9.42
C LEU A 119 6.46 9.17 -7.93
N ASN A 120 6.94 10.33 -7.47
CA ASN A 120 7.13 10.61 -6.06
C ASN A 120 5.79 10.59 -5.30
N ARG A 121 4.77 11.26 -5.85
CA ARG A 121 3.43 11.25 -5.25
C ARG A 121 2.82 9.86 -5.21
N LEU A 122 3.03 9.05 -6.26
CA LEU A 122 2.58 7.66 -6.31
C LEU A 122 3.30 6.80 -5.27
N ARG A 123 4.62 6.92 -5.13
CA ARG A 123 5.41 6.21 -4.11
C ARG A 123 4.88 6.50 -2.70
N ASP A 124 4.59 7.77 -2.41
CA ASP A 124 4.04 8.18 -1.12
C ASP A 124 2.64 7.61 -0.89
N LEU A 125 1.76 7.67 -1.90
CA LEU A 125 0.41 7.10 -1.83
C LEU A 125 0.45 5.58 -1.63
N VAL A 126 1.25 4.87 -2.44
CA VAL A 126 1.40 3.41 -2.34
C VAL A 126 1.91 3.02 -0.95
N ARG A 127 2.93 3.70 -0.45
CA ARG A 127 3.46 3.46 0.91
C ARG A 127 2.38 3.65 1.97
N ASP A 128 1.61 4.72 1.90
CA ASP A 128 0.52 5.01 2.86
C ASP A 128 -0.58 3.93 2.78
N LEU A 129 -0.98 3.53 1.58
CA LEU A 129 -2.00 2.49 1.37
C LEU A 129 -1.53 1.12 1.87
N LEU A 130 -0.30 0.71 1.52
CA LEU A 130 0.27 -0.56 1.99
C LEU A 130 0.28 -0.61 3.52
N ARG A 131 0.70 0.47 4.18
CA ARG A 131 0.71 0.59 5.63
C ARG A 131 -0.70 0.50 6.22
N ARG A 132 -1.63 1.36 5.76
CA ARG A 132 -2.99 1.46 6.35
C ARG A 132 -3.79 0.17 6.20
N TYR A 133 -3.61 -0.53 5.06
CA TYR A 133 -4.31 -1.78 4.78
C TYR A 133 -3.50 -3.03 5.12
N ARG A 134 -2.28 -2.87 5.68
CA ARG A 134 -1.38 -3.98 6.05
C ARG A 134 -1.14 -4.93 4.88
N LEU A 135 -0.85 -4.37 3.71
CA LEU A 135 -0.62 -5.11 2.47
C LEU A 135 0.87 -5.32 2.22
N GLY A 136 1.24 -6.49 1.72
CA GLY A 136 2.57 -6.73 1.16
C GLY A 136 2.76 -6.03 -0.20
N GLN A 137 4.01 -5.90 -0.64
CA GLN A 137 4.34 -5.28 -1.93
C GLN A 137 3.78 -6.06 -3.14
N ASP A 138 3.58 -7.37 -2.99
CA ASP A 138 2.92 -8.26 -3.94
C ASP A 138 1.44 -7.90 -4.20
N ARG A 139 0.92 -6.93 -3.46
CA ARG A 139 -0.45 -6.42 -3.58
C ARG A 139 -0.56 -5.13 -4.39
N VAL A 140 0.54 -4.67 -4.97
CA VAL A 140 0.53 -3.58 -5.96
C VAL A 140 0.58 -4.21 -7.34
N LEU A 141 -0.46 -3.98 -8.13
CA LEU A 141 -0.67 -4.62 -9.43
C LEU A 141 -0.86 -3.57 -10.51
N ARG A 142 -0.48 -3.87 -11.74
CA ARG A 142 -0.89 -3.12 -12.91
C ARG A 142 -2.19 -3.71 -13.45
N HIS A 143 -3.05 -2.90 -14.03
CA HIS A 143 -4.29 -3.36 -14.65
C HIS A 143 -4.00 -4.41 -15.74
N GLY A 144 -3.00 -4.17 -16.57
CA GLY A 144 -2.58 -5.09 -17.62
C GLY A 144 -2.08 -6.46 -17.14
N ASP A 145 -1.74 -6.62 -15.85
CA ASP A 145 -1.24 -7.89 -15.33
C ASP A 145 -2.36 -8.95 -15.23
N PHE A 146 -3.58 -8.53 -14.96
CA PHE A 146 -4.70 -9.46 -14.73
C PHE A 146 -5.85 -9.36 -15.74
N GLN A 147 -5.98 -8.26 -16.52
CA GLN A 147 -6.98 -8.11 -17.55
C GLN A 147 -6.36 -8.18 -18.95
N GLY A 148 -6.83 -9.10 -19.80
CA GLY A 148 -6.16 -9.51 -21.04
C GLY A 148 -6.11 -8.47 -22.15
N ASP A 149 -7.08 -7.57 -22.20
CA ASP A 149 -7.21 -6.50 -23.20
C ASP A 149 -6.67 -5.14 -22.70
N ARG A 150 -5.89 -5.16 -21.61
CA ARG A 150 -5.29 -3.97 -21.00
C ARG A 150 -3.77 -4.04 -20.99
N SER A 151 -3.15 -2.86 -21.08
CA SER A 151 -1.69 -2.69 -21.01
C SER A 151 -1.28 -1.62 -20.00
N ASP A 152 -2.25 -0.92 -19.43
CA ASP A 152 -2.04 0.16 -18.47
C ASP A 152 -1.56 -0.35 -17.09
N PRO A 153 -0.79 0.46 -16.37
CA PRO A 153 -0.16 1.70 -16.81
C PRO A 153 1.00 1.42 -17.77
N ARG A 154 0.98 2.09 -18.93
CA ARG A 154 1.94 1.87 -20.03
C ARG A 154 3.34 2.29 -19.61
N GLY A 155 4.32 1.37 -19.73
CA GLY A 155 5.72 1.64 -19.44
C GLY A 155 6.04 1.88 -17.96
N LEU A 156 5.09 1.70 -17.02
CA LEU A 156 5.35 1.76 -15.58
C LEU A 156 5.69 0.37 -15.05
N SER A 157 6.85 0.26 -14.41
CA SER A 157 7.21 -0.91 -13.60
C SER A 157 6.68 -0.74 -12.17
N VAL A 158 6.10 -1.80 -11.60
CA VAL A 158 5.65 -1.78 -10.21
C VAL A 158 6.84 -1.57 -9.27
N GLU A 159 7.98 -2.16 -9.58
CA GLU A 159 9.22 -2.05 -8.79
C GLU A 159 9.70 -0.59 -8.66
N ALA A 160 9.45 0.24 -9.68
CA ALA A 160 9.84 1.66 -9.66
C ALA A 160 9.05 2.49 -8.64
N VAL A 161 7.90 2.00 -8.21
CA VAL A 161 6.98 2.71 -7.29
C VAL A 161 6.82 2.04 -5.94
N LEU A 162 7.29 0.81 -5.82
CA LEU A 162 7.37 0.15 -4.51
C LEU A 162 8.43 0.85 -3.63
N PRO A 163 8.21 0.88 -2.32
CA PRO A 163 9.29 1.18 -1.40
C PRO A 163 10.44 0.24 -1.75
N GLN A 164 11.61 0.82 -2.04
CA GLN A 164 12.75 -0.02 -2.41
C GLN A 164 13.01 -1.01 -1.28
N VAL A 165 12.88 -2.29 -1.59
CA VAL A 165 13.51 -3.33 -0.78
C VAL A 165 14.99 -3.22 -1.11
N LEU A 166 15.76 -2.69 -0.18
CA LEU A 166 17.20 -2.66 -0.36
C LEU A 166 17.72 -4.08 -0.60
N PRO A 167 18.72 -4.25 -1.46
CA PRO A 167 19.39 -5.53 -1.62
C PRO A 167 19.83 -6.02 -0.24
N ALA A 168 19.76 -7.33 -0.03
CA ALA A 168 20.25 -7.94 1.21
C ALA A 168 21.61 -7.34 1.56
N ALA A 169 21.72 -6.79 2.77
CA ALA A 169 22.96 -6.16 3.22
C ALA A 169 24.11 -7.15 3.07
N PRO A 170 25.29 -6.71 2.64
CA PRO A 170 26.45 -7.59 2.54
C PRO A 170 26.71 -8.25 3.90
N ASP A 171 27.11 -9.51 3.85
CA ASP A 171 27.40 -10.37 4.99
C ASP A 171 28.63 -9.85 5.77
N THR A 172 28.40 -8.82 6.58
CA THR A 172 29.42 -8.28 7.49
C THR A 172 28.90 -8.25 8.90
N THR A 173 29.66 -8.80 9.81
CA THR A 173 29.33 -9.01 11.21
C THR A 173 29.25 -7.73 12.06
N GLU A 174 29.61 -6.58 11.51
CA GLU A 174 29.51 -5.27 12.17
C GLU A 174 28.96 -4.23 11.19
N VAL A 175 27.76 -3.72 11.41
CA VAL A 175 27.18 -2.58 10.72
C VAL A 175 27.10 -1.41 11.67
N SER A 176 27.54 -0.26 11.19
CA SER A 176 27.48 0.98 11.93
C SER A 176 26.03 1.46 12.11
N GLU A 177 25.78 2.23 13.17
CA GLU A 177 24.47 2.87 13.38
C GLU A 177 24.07 3.76 12.20
N ASP A 178 25.05 4.35 11.49
CA ASP A 178 24.79 5.23 10.36
C ASP A 178 24.28 4.47 9.12
N GLU A 179 24.81 3.28 8.84
CA GLU A 179 24.27 2.42 7.76
C GLU A 179 22.86 1.93 8.06
N ILE A 180 22.54 1.69 9.34
CA ILE A 180 21.19 1.34 9.77
C ILE A 180 20.24 2.54 9.60
N LYS A 181 20.67 3.75 9.96
CA LYS A 181 19.89 4.98 9.76
C LYS A 181 19.60 5.23 8.29
N GLU A 182 20.64 5.13 7.44
CA GLU A 182 20.49 5.31 6.00
C GLU A 182 19.49 4.31 5.42
N TYR A 183 19.59 3.04 5.80
CA TYR A 183 18.67 2.00 5.41
C TYR A 183 17.21 2.32 5.80
N LEU A 184 16.99 2.71 7.04
CA LEU A 184 15.65 3.00 7.56
C LEU A 184 15.09 4.32 6.99
N GLN A 185 15.94 5.31 6.71
CA GLN A 185 15.56 6.54 5.99
C GLN A 185 15.11 6.24 4.56
N GLN A 186 15.77 5.33 3.86
CA GLN A 186 15.37 4.89 2.52
C GLN A 186 14.03 4.16 2.54
N LEU A 187 13.64 3.55 3.65
CA LEU A 187 12.29 3.00 3.85
C LEU A 187 11.22 4.08 4.12
N GLY A 188 11.62 5.37 4.18
CA GLY A 188 10.71 6.51 4.39
C GLY A 188 10.02 6.49 5.76
N GLN A 189 10.63 5.85 6.75
CA GLN A 189 10.12 5.82 8.12
C GLN A 189 10.77 6.93 8.95
N PRO A 190 10.04 7.62 9.84
CA PRO A 190 10.67 8.39 10.88
C PRO A 190 11.42 7.40 11.79
N VAL A 191 12.74 7.43 11.71
CA VAL A 191 13.57 6.46 12.41
C VAL A 191 14.06 7.06 13.71
N ASN A 192 13.49 6.65 14.81
CA ASN A 192 14.09 6.86 16.12
C ASN A 192 15.03 5.69 16.45
N MET A 193 16.29 5.79 16.02
CA MET A 193 17.32 4.78 16.30
C MET A 193 17.70 4.68 17.78
N GLU A 194 17.20 5.58 18.60
CA GLU A 194 17.42 5.52 20.05
C GLU A 194 16.56 4.45 20.72
N THR A 195 15.49 4.00 20.02
CA THR A 195 14.59 3.01 20.59
C THR A 195 15.15 1.59 20.51
N ALA A 196 14.89 0.81 21.55
CA ALA A 196 15.38 -0.56 21.65
C ALA A 196 14.77 -1.47 20.54
N ILE A 197 13.51 -1.23 20.18
CA ILE A 197 12.81 -2.03 19.17
C ILE A 197 13.44 -1.81 17.78
N MET A 198 13.71 -0.57 17.40
CA MET A 198 14.29 -0.28 16.07
C MET A 198 15.70 -0.83 15.95
N LYS A 199 16.52 -0.75 16.99
CA LYS A 199 17.86 -1.36 17.01
C LYS A 199 17.79 -2.88 16.82
N ARG A 200 16.86 -3.55 17.49
CA ARG A 200 16.65 -5.00 17.35
C ARG A 200 16.03 -5.38 16.02
N ALA A 201 15.09 -4.60 15.51
CA ALA A 201 14.50 -4.82 14.17
C ALA A 201 15.56 -4.73 13.08
N ALA A 202 16.43 -3.73 13.13
CA ALA A 202 17.54 -3.57 12.20
C ALA A 202 18.52 -4.75 12.27
N LEU A 203 18.85 -5.24 13.45
CA LEU A 203 19.70 -6.42 13.64
C LEU A 203 19.05 -7.71 13.12
N ALA A 204 17.75 -7.92 13.35
CA ALA A 204 16.99 -9.06 12.83
C ALA A 204 16.94 -9.05 11.31
N TYR A 205 16.69 -7.89 10.72
CA TYR A 205 16.68 -7.71 9.27
C TYR A 205 18.01 -8.12 8.62
N ARG A 206 19.15 -7.75 9.24
CA ARG A 206 20.48 -8.12 8.76
C ARG A 206 20.76 -9.62 8.77
N ARG A 207 20.10 -10.37 9.66
CA ARG A 207 20.20 -11.82 9.73
C ARG A 207 19.30 -12.54 8.73
N GLY A 208 18.64 -11.79 7.80
CA GLY A 208 17.64 -12.34 6.89
C GLY A 208 16.33 -12.71 7.57
N GLU A 209 16.14 -12.33 8.83
CA GLU A 209 14.89 -12.46 9.56
C GLU A 209 13.98 -11.32 9.18
N THR A 210 13.30 -11.45 8.03
CA THR A 210 12.42 -10.40 7.52
C THR A 210 11.18 -10.27 8.40
N ARG A 211 11.06 -9.13 9.09
CA ARG A 211 9.87 -8.74 9.87
C ARG A 211 9.00 -7.73 9.13
N GLY A 212 9.42 -7.37 7.92
CA GLY A 212 8.80 -6.31 7.13
C GLY A 212 9.03 -4.92 7.72
N PRO A 213 8.58 -3.85 7.02
CA PRO A 213 8.69 -2.48 7.51
C PRO A 213 7.83 -2.24 8.75
N ALA A 214 8.27 -1.32 9.61
CA ALA A 214 7.46 -0.81 10.71
C ALA A 214 6.22 -0.11 10.16
N LEU A 215 5.06 -0.37 10.76
CA LEU A 215 3.77 0.16 10.33
C LEU A 215 3.32 1.38 11.13
N CYS A 216 3.93 1.61 12.30
CA CYS A 216 3.61 2.72 13.19
C CYS A 216 4.83 3.10 14.03
N ASP A 217 4.75 4.23 14.74
CA ASP A 217 5.68 4.55 15.81
C ASP A 217 5.48 3.63 17.02
N GLU A 218 6.45 3.60 17.92
CA GLU A 218 6.31 2.88 19.17
C GLU A 218 5.18 3.45 20.03
N TYR A 219 4.43 2.57 20.68
CA TYR A 219 3.33 2.96 21.58
C TYR A 219 3.32 2.09 22.84
N LEU A 220 2.76 2.65 23.92
CA LEU A 220 2.57 1.92 25.17
C LEU A 220 1.36 0.97 25.06
N ALA A 221 1.53 -0.27 25.49
CA ALA A 221 0.49 -1.28 25.52
C ALA A 221 0.52 -2.05 26.83
N LEU A 222 -0.58 -2.74 27.15
CA LEU A 222 -0.62 -3.71 28.24
C LEU A 222 -0.42 -5.10 27.66
N ALA A 223 0.57 -5.82 28.19
CA ALA A 223 0.74 -7.25 27.92
C ALA A 223 -0.40 -8.06 28.57
N PRO A 224 -0.66 -9.30 28.14
CA PRO A 224 -1.73 -10.14 28.71
C PRO A 224 -1.61 -10.38 30.23
N ASP A 225 -0.42 -10.26 30.77
CA ASP A 225 -0.12 -10.39 32.21
C ASP A 225 -0.26 -9.06 32.98
N GLY A 226 -0.71 -7.99 32.32
CA GLY A 226 -0.96 -6.68 32.91
C GLY A 226 0.28 -5.77 33.01
N ARG A 227 1.45 -6.18 32.51
CA ARG A 227 2.64 -5.32 32.46
C ARG A 227 2.50 -4.26 31.37
N THR A 228 3.04 -3.07 31.61
CA THR A 228 3.21 -2.06 30.58
C THR A 228 4.43 -2.36 29.73
N VAL A 229 4.26 -2.46 28.44
CA VAL A 229 5.30 -2.73 27.44
C VAL A 229 5.26 -1.69 26.34
N VAL A 230 6.37 -1.56 25.63
CA VAL A 230 6.42 -0.74 24.41
C VAL A 230 6.24 -1.66 23.21
N ARG A 231 5.30 -1.34 22.35
CA ARG A 231 5.01 -2.10 21.12
C ARG A 231 5.28 -1.29 19.88
N GLN A 232 5.63 -2.00 18.83
CA GLN A 232 5.67 -1.46 17.48
C GLN A 232 5.17 -2.52 16.50
N ASP A 233 4.22 -2.14 15.65
CA ASP A 233 3.67 -3.03 14.63
C ASP A 233 4.57 -3.04 13.41
N PHE A 234 4.84 -4.23 12.89
CA PHE A 234 5.54 -4.49 11.64
C PHE A 234 4.62 -5.26 10.69
N SER A 235 4.92 -5.28 9.41
CA SER A 235 4.08 -5.97 8.43
C SER A 235 4.01 -7.49 8.64
N ALA A 236 4.98 -8.09 9.33
CA ALA A 236 5.06 -9.52 9.62
C ALA A 236 4.86 -9.87 11.11
N GLY A 237 4.49 -8.91 11.96
CA GLY A 237 4.26 -9.19 13.38
C GLY A 237 4.33 -7.95 14.26
N ILE A 238 4.31 -8.16 15.57
CA ILE A 238 4.43 -7.11 16.57
C ILE A 238 5.73 -7.32 17.35
N ALA A 239 6.54 -6.26 17.49
CA ALA A 239 7.63 -6.23 18.44
C ALA A 239 7.14 -5.68 19.79
N GLU A 240 7.52 -6.35 20.86
CA GLU A 240 7.22 -5.96 22.22
C GLU A 240 8.52 -5.82 23.01
N TYR A 241 8.77 -4.64 23.54
CA TYR A 241 9.90 -4.35 24.41
C TYR A 241 9.44 -4.25 25.86
N ASP A 242 10.07 -5.05 26.72
CA ASP A 242 9.88 -4.98 28.17
C ASP A 242 10.95 -4.08 28.78
N PRO A 243 10.58 -2.90 29.30
CA PRO A 243 11.54 -1.99 29.93
C PRO A 243 12.17 -2.54 31.19
N ALA A 244 11.53 -3.52 31.85
CA ALA A 244 12.03 -4.11 33.10
C ALA A 244 13.17 -5.12 32.86
N THR A 245 13.13 -5.84 31.74
CA THR A 245 14.16 -6.85 31.41
C THR A 245 15.11 -6.39 30.31
N GLY A 246 14.73 -5.40 29.53
CA GLY A 246 15.46 -4.95 28.35
C GLY A 246 15.30 -5.89 27.14
N ASP A 247 14.39 -6.86 27.20
CA ASP A 247 14.17 -7.83 26.15
C ASP A 247 13.21 -7.30 25.07
N VAL A 248 13.44 -7.70 23.80
CA VAL A 248 12.51 -7.51 22.70
C VAL A 248 12.02 -8.88 22.25
N VAL A 249 10.72 -9.10 22.36
CA VAL A 249 10.05 -10.32 21.93
C VAL A 249 9.23 -10.04 20.68
N TRP A 250 9.29 -10.96 19.73
CA TRP A 250 8.45 -10.91 18.52
C TRP A 250 7.24 -11.82 18.72
N ALA A 251 6.04 -11.24 18.63
CA ALA A 251 4.80 -11.98 18.61
C ALA A 251 4.31 -12.10 17.15
N GLU A 252 4.03 -13.33 16.72
CA GLU A 252 3.25 -13.54 15.52
C GLU A 252 1.84 -13.00 15.77
N VAL A 253 1.31 -12.20 14.83
CA VAL A 253 -0.08 -11.76 14.91
C VAL A 253 -0.96 -12.95 14.58
N VAL A 254 -1.38 -13.67 15.59
CA VAL A 254 -2.57 -14.50 15.49
C VAL A 254 -3.74 -13.52 15.44
N LEU A 255 -4.20 -13.19 14.23
CA LEU A 255 -5.41 -12.39 14.04
C LEU A 255 -6.57 -13.16 14.67
N HIS A 256 -6.90 -12.84 15.91
CA HIS A 256 -8.17 -13.28 16.49
C HIS A 256 -9.30 -12.56 15.75
N PRO A 257 -10.24 -13.30 15.11
CA PRO A 257 -11.32 -12.71 14.34
C PRO A 257 -12.23 -11.77 15.15
N GLU A 258 -12.15 -11.82 16.47
CA GLU A 258 -12.99 -11.03 17.38
C GLU A 258 -12.44 -9.62 17.67
N ALA A 259 -11.15 -9.33 17.38
CA ALA A 259 -10.57 -8.01 17.56
C ALA A 259 -10.96 -6.99 16.48
N LEU A 260 -11.63 -7.44 15.41
CA LEU A 260 -12.11 -6.61 14.30
C LEU A 260 -13.54 -6.07 14.50
N ARG A 261 -14.13 -6.23 15.69
CA ARG A 261 -15.50 -5.78 15.99
C ARG A 261 -15.57 -4.62 16.99
N ARG A 262 -14.63 -3.69 16.94
CA ARG A 262 -14.78 -2.41 17.67
C ARG A 262 -14.38 -1.25 16.81
#